data_02e5ee6f6612f68108c1d72e5a510505
#
_entry.id   02e5ee6f6612f68108c1d72e5a510505
#
_cell.length_a   1.000
_cell.length_b   1.000
_cell.length_c   1.000
_cell.angle_alpha   90.00
_cell.angle_beta   90.00
_cell.angle_gamma   90.00
#
_symmetry.space_group_name_H-M   'P 1'
#
loop_
_entity.id
_entity.type
_entity.pdbx_description
1 polymer ?
#
loop_
_entity_poly.entity_id
_entity_poly.type
_entity_poly.pdbx_seq_one_letter_code
_entity_poly.pdbx_strand_id
1 'polypeptide(L)'
;MTQFDGSLLATAAVSAPEVMVKLVTPVIECFAELSHSERDILFDTFRVWVQNDGSLRVAGELLFCHPNTVRYRLHRIEQRTGRSLSRPRDIAELCLAMEVHRRLMWQTWDHDPPIPAR
;
A
#
# COMPACT_ATOMS: atom_id res chain seq x y z
N MET A 1 14.03 -18.34 -8.77
CA MET A 1 13.55 -17.67 -8.87
C MET A 1 13.61 -16.68 -8.22
N THR A 2 13.38 -15.97 -8.47
CA THR A 2 13.49 -14.95 -7.89
C THR A 2 12.38 -14.61 -7.15
N GLN A 3 12.49 -14.18 -6.09
CA GLN A 3 11.47 -13.75 -5.39
C GLN A 3 10.95 -12.50 -5.93
N PHE A 4 9.74 -12.21 -5.71
CA PHE A 4 9.15 -10.97 -6.09
C PHE A 4 9.60 -9.96 -5.08
N ASP A 5 10.44 -9.08 -5.46
CA ASP A 5 11.00 -8.13 -4.54
C ASP A 5 10.61 -6.70 -4.87
N GLY A 6 9.73 -6.51 -5.80
CA GLY A 6 9.30 -5.17 -6.16
C GLY A 6 10.16 -4.48 -7.20
N SER A 7 11.24 -5.09 -7.63
CA SER A 7 12.11 -4.45 -8.62
C SER A 7 11.39 -4.14 -9.90
N LEU A 8 10.56 -5.07 -10.36
CA LEU A 8 9.79 -4.87 -11.55
C LEU A 8 8.81 -3.73 -11.39
N LEU A 9 8.11 -3.71 -10.26
CA LEU A 9 7.17 -2.65 -9.98
C LEU A 9 7.88 -1.32 -9.79
N ALA A 10 9.03 -1.34 -9.15
CA ALA A 10 9.80 -0.13 -8.96
C ALA A 10 10.22 0.47 -10.30
N THR A 11 10.66 -0.38 -11.21
CA THR A 11 11.04 0.06 -12.53
C THR A 11 9.85 0.65 -13.27
N ALA A 12 8.71 -0.03 -13.21
CA ALA A 12 7.50 0.46 -13.85
C ALA A 12 7.08 1.81 -13.26
N ALA A 13 7.18 1.93 -11.94
CA ALA A 13 6.74 3.15 -11.28
C ALA A 13 7.53 4.37 -11.73
N VAL A 14 8.80 4.21 -11.99
CA VAL A 14 9.64 5.35 -12.33
C VAL A 14 9.85 5.56 -13.84
N SER A 15 9.41 4.61 -14.67
CA SER A 15 9.65 4.71 -16.10
C SER A 15 8.77 5.75 -16.75
N ALA A 16 7.54 5.93 -16.28
CA ALA A 16 6.62 6.92 -16.83
C ALA A 16 5.86 7.53 -15.65
N PRO A 17 6.54 8.31 -14.83
CA PRO A 17 5.99 8.75 -13.56
C PRO A 17 4.65 9.49 -13.67
N GLU A 18 4.52 10.31 -14.70
CA GLU A 18 3.27 11.06 -14.83
C GLU A 18 2.10 10.16 -15.12
N VAL A 19 2.32 9.15 -15.96
CA VAL A 19 1.27 8.20 -16.28
C VAL A 19 0.95 7.34 -15.06
N MET A 20 1.99 6.89 -14.37
CA MET A 20 1.79 6.02 -13.21
C MET A 20 1.01 6.73 -12.11
N VAL A 21 1.35 7.97 -11.84
CA VAL A 21 0.64 8.73 -10.82
C VAL A 21 -0.83 8.88 -11.21
N LYS A 22 -1.12 9.19 -12.47
CA LYS A 22 -2.50 9.31 -12.91
C LYS A 22 -3.27 8.00 -12.78
N LEU A 23 -2.62 6.90 -13.10
CA LEU A 23 -3.29 5.60 -13.06
C LEU A 23 -3.64 5.19 -11.64
N VAL A 24 -2.79 5.47 -10.68
CA VAL A 24 -3.02 4.98 -9.33
C VAL A 24 -3.69 5.99 -8.39
N THR A 25 -3.76 7.24 -8.77
CA THR A 25 -4.36 8.27 -7.92
C THR A 25 -5.76 7.90 -7.45
N PRO A 26 -6.65 7.38 -8.29
CA PRO A 26 -7.99 7.00 -7.81
C PRO A 26 -7.94 5.95 -6.70
N VAL A 27 -6.99 5.05 -6.76
CA VAL A 27 -6.84 4.03 -5.71
C VAL A 27 -6.35 4.67 -4.42
N ILE A 28 -5.36 5.51 -4.53
CA ILE A 28 -4.78 6.15 -3.34
C ILE A 28 -5.79 7.10 -2.70
N GLU A 29 -6.60 7.75 -3.50
CA GLU A 29 -7.61 8.65 -2.97
C GLU A 29 -8.66 7.97 -2.13
N CYS A 30 -8.81 6.65 -2.27
CA CYS A 30 -9.70 5.90 -1.39
C CYS A 30 -9.27 5.99 0.08
N PHE A 31 -8.05 6.39 0.33
CA PHE A 31 -7.52 6.50 1.69
C PHE A 31 -7.38 7.95 2.16
N ALA A 32 -7.86 8.89 1.37
CA ALA A 32 -7.60 10.31 1.64
C ALA A 32 -8.24 10.81 2.94
N GLU A 33 -9.31 10.19 3.38
CA GLU A 33 -9.98 10.62 4.60
C GLU A 33 -9.29 10.16 5.86
N LEU A 34 -8.39 9.23 5.74
CA LEU A 34 -7.70 8.69 6.90
C LEU A 34 -6.55 9.61 7.31
N SER A 35 -6.20 9.57 8.58
CA SER A 35 -5.01 10.28 9.03
C SER A 35 -3.79 9.64 8.38
N HIS A 36 -2.68 10.36 8.38
CA HIS A 36 -1.43 9.81 7.85
C HIS A 36 -1.05 8.52 8.57
N SER A 37 -1.19 8.49 9.88
CA SER A 37 -0.79 7.30 10.61
C SER A 37 -1.69 6.12 10.33
N GLU A 38 -2.98 6.33 10.17
CA GLU A 38 -3.89 5.25 9.81
C GLU A 38 -3.56 4.71 8.43
N ARG A 39 -3.33 5.60 7.49
CA ARG A 39 -2.98 5.20 6.13
C ARG A 39 -1.68 4.42 6.12
N ASP A 40 -0.68 4.90 6.83
CA ASP A 40 0.61 4.24 6.87
C ASP A 40 0.50 2.85 7.46
N ILE A 41 -0.31 2.69 8.50
CA ILE A 41 -0.53 1.37 9.09
C ILE A 41 -1.13 0.41 8.08
N LEU A 42 -2.13 0.87 7.32
CA LEU A 42 -2.75 0.01 6.32
C LEU A 42 -1.78 -0.34 5.20
N PHE A 43 -1.04 0.64 4.73
CA PHE A 43 -0.09 0.42 3.63
C PHE A 43 1.04 -0.51 4.07
N ASP A 44 1.57 -0.31 5.28
CA ASP A 44 2.61 -1.19 5.80
C ASP A 44 2.09 -2.61 6.00
N THR A 45 0.87 -2.75 6.48
CA THR A 45 0.27 -4.06 6.68
C THR A 45 0.17 -4.80 5.35
N PHE A 46 -0.32 -4.12 4.33
CA PHE A 46 -0.45 -4.73 3.01
C PHE A 46 0.92 -5.14 2.47
N ARG A 47 1.90 -4.25 2.57
CA ARG A 47 3.23 -4.51 2.04
C ARG A 47 3.86 -5.73 2.72
N VAL A 48 3.81 -5.79 4.03
CA VAL A 48 4.40 -6.91 4.77
C VAL A 48 3.67 -8.21 4.44
N TRP A 49 2.34 -8.15 4.33
CA TRP A 49 1.55 -9.34 4.01
C TRP A 49 1.90 -9.88 2.62
N VAL A 50 2.01 -9.01 1.63
CA VAL A 50 2.37 -9.43 0.28
C VAL A 50 3.79 -9.98 0.23
N GLN A 51 4.71 -9.34 0.93
CA GLN A 51 6.11 -9.76 0.92
C GLN A 51 6.32 -11.10 1.62
N ASN A 52 5.34 -11.54 2.38
CA ASN A 52 5.41 -12.79 3.10
C ASN A 52 4.34 -13.77 2.63
N ASP A 53 4.07 -13.72 1.34
CA ASP A 53 3.24 -14.71 0.63
C ASP A 53 1.84 -14.80 1.18
N GLY A 54 1.31 -13.72 1.71
CA GLY A 54 -0.05 -13.69 2.20
C GLY A 54 -0.24 -14.38 3.55
N SER A 55 0.82 -14.56 4.31
CA SER A 55 0.73 -15.20 5.61
C SER A 55 0.31 -14.20 6.67
N LEU A 56 -0.87 -14.40 7.23
CA LEU A 56 -1.34 -13.55 8.33
C LEU A 56 -0.47 -13.71 9.57
N ARG A 57 -0.02 -14.94 9.83
CA ARG A 57 0.78 -15.20 11.01
C ARG A 57 2.14 -14.50 10.92
N VAL A 58 2.82 -14.66 9.80
CA VAL A 58 4.13 -14.06 9.64
C VAL A 58 4.02 -12.54 9.62
N ALA A 59 3.02 -12.02 8.93
CA ALA A 59 2.82 -10.57 8.90
C ALA A 59 2.56 -10.03 10.31
N GLY A 60 1.76 -10.74 11.10
CA GLY A 60 1.51 -10.33 12.47
C GLY A 60 2.77 -10.30 13.31
N GLU A 61 3.61 -11.30 13.15
CA GLU A 61 4.88 -11.35 13.88
C GLU A 61 5.75 -10.16 13.51
N LEU A 62 5.85 -9.86 12.24
CA LEU A 62 6.69 -8.76 11.78
C LEU A 62 6.13 -7.38 12.15
N LEU A 63 4.82 -7.28 12.24
CA LEU A 63 4.17 -6.02 12.58
C LEU A 63 3.87 -5.89 14.06
N PHE A 64 4.23 -6.90 14.84
CA PHE A 64 4.03 -6.92 16.28
C PHE A 64 2.55 -6.81 16.65
N CYS A 65 1.71 -7.55 15.92
CA CYS A 65 0.29 -7.58 16.25
C CYS A 65 -0.27 -8.97 15.96
N HIS A 66 -1.47 -9.19 16.47
CA HIS A 66 -2.14 -10.47 16.29
C HIS A 66 -2.53 -10.65 14.81
N PRO A 67 -2.53 -11.89 14.30
CA PRO A 67 -2.97 -12.13 12.92
C PRO A 67 -4.38 -11.61 12.63
N ASN A 68 -5.26 -11.59 13.60
CA ASN A 68 -6.60 -11.03 13.41
C ASN A 68 -6.56 -9.54 13.16
N THR A 69 -5.59 -8.84 13.74
CA THR A 69 -5.41 -7.42 13.46
C THR A 69 -4.96 -7.22 12.02
N VAL A 70 -4.07 -8.09 11.54
CA VAL A 70 -3.65 -8.04 10.14
C VAL A 70 -4.87 -8.24 9.24
N ARG A 71 -5.68 -9.24 9.54
CA ARG A 71 -6.87 -9.53 8.76
C ARG A 71 -7.83 -8.34 8.74
N TYR A 72 -8.03 -7.72 9.89
CA TYR A 72 -8.91 -6.56 9.98
C TYR A 72 -8.42 -5.41 9.12
N ARG A 73 -7.12 -5.15 9.17
CA ARG A 73 -6.54 -4.06 8.39
C ARG A 73 -6.64 -4.33 6.88
N LEU A 74 -6.40 -5.58 6.48
CA LEU A 74 -6.54 -5.95 5.08
C LEU A 74 -7.99 -5.81 4.62
N HIS A 75 -8.92 -6.19 5.49
CA HIS A 75 -10.34 -6.05 5.16
C HIS A 75 -10.70 -4.57 4.99
N ARG A 76 -10.13 -3.70 5.79
CA ARG A 76 -10.34 -2.26 5.62
C ARG A 76 -9.87 -1.78 4.26
N ILE A 77 -8.74 -2.29 3.80
CA ILE A 77 -8.26 -1.95 2.46
C ILE A 77 -9.27 -2.39 1.41
N GLU A 78 -9.78 -3.59 1.55
CA GLU A 78 -10.80 -4.09 0.61
C GLU A 78 -12.03 -3.19 0.60
N GLN A 79 -12.48 -2.83 1.77
CA GLN A 79 -13.68 -2.01 1.88
C GLN A 79 -13.48 -0.63 1.27
N ARG A 80 -12.33 -0.06 1.46
CA ARG A 80 -12.08 1.28 0.96
C ARG A 80 -11.85 1.31 -0.56
N THR A 81 -11.27 0.27 -1.11
CA THR A 81 -10.87 0.29 -2.52
C THR A 81 -11.83 -0.47 -3.42
N GLY A 82 -12.72 -1.28 -2.82
CA GLY A 82 -13.59 -2.14 -3.61
C GLY A 82 -12.87 -3.29 -4.27
N ARG A 83 -11.62 -3.53 -3.90
CA ARG A 83 -10.84 -4.63 -4.46
C ARG A 83 -10.79 -5.78 -3.49
N SER A 84 -10.57 -6.99 -4.03
CA SER A 84 -10.55 -8.20 -3.22
C SER A 84 -9.16 -8.76 -3.14
N LEU A 85 -8.70 -9.04 -1.93
CA LEU A 85 -7.36 -9.62 -1.74
C LEU A 85 -7.36 -11.12 -2.00
N SER A 86 -8.47 -11.68 -2.48
CA SER A 86 -8.47 -13.04 -2.99
C SER A 86 -8.39 -13.07 -4.51
N ARG A 87 -8.34 -11.92 -5.17
CA ARG A 87 -8.16 -11.88 -6.61
C ARG A 87 -6.76 -11.43 -6.94
N PRO A 88 -6.00 -12.26 -7.65
CA PRO A 88 -4.61 -11.89 -7.96
C PRO A 88 -4.50 -10.57 -8.72
N ARG A 89 -5.44 -10.30 -9.61
CA ARG A 89 -5.41 -9.05 -10.36
C ARG A 89 -5.56 -7.84 -9.45
N ASP A 90 -6.48 -7.93 -8.49
CA ASP A 90 -6.68 -6.83 -7.56
C ASP A 90 -5.46 -6.62 -6.67
N ILE A 91 -4.83 -7.72 -6.26
CA ILE A 91 -3.59 -7.63 -5.49
C ILE A 91 -2.52 -6.93 -6.31
N ALA A 92 -2.41 -7.28 -7.58
CA ALA A 92 -1.39 -6.68 -8.46
C ALA A 92 -1.64 -5.17 -8.59
N GLU A 93 -2.88 -4.77 -8.75
CA GLU A 93 -3.22 -3.35 -8.87
C GLU A 93 -2.89 -2.60 -7.58
N LEU A 94 -3.18 -3.20 -6.44
CA LEU A 94 -2.84 -2.58 -5.17
C LEU A 94 -1.33 -2.51 -4.97
N CYS A 95 -0.61 -3.55 -5.39
CA CYS A 95 0.85 -3.53 -5.31
C CYS A 95 1.42 -2.38 -6.11
N LEU A 96 0.93 -2.18 -7.32
CA LEU A 96 1.41 -1.09 -8.15
C LEU A 96 1.06 0.26 -7.51
N ALA A 97 -0.16 0.41 -7.03
CA ALA A 97 -0.58 1.67 -6.42
C ALA A 97 0.28 2.03 -5.21
N MET A 98 0.55 1.04 -4.36
CA MET A 98 1.35 1.29 -3.16
C MET A 98 2.79 1.62 -3.52
N GLU A 99 3.31 0.97 -4.54
CA GLU A 99 4.69 1.21 -4.97
C GLU A 99 4.83 2.62 -5.56
N VAL A 100 3.87 3.02 -6.40
CA VAL A 100 3.89 4.35 -6.98
C VAL A 100 3.74 5.41 -5.89
N HIS A 101 2.84 5.17 -4.95
CA HIS A 101 2.66 6.10 -3.84
C HIS A 101 3.95 6.26 -3.06
N ARG A 102 4.58 5.17 -2.72
CA ARG A 102 5.78 5.21 -1.91
C ARG A 102 6.93 5.94 -2.61
N ARG A 103 7.03 5.77 -3.93
CA ARG A 103 8.17 6.31 -4.66
C ARG A 103 7.93 7.70 -5.24
N LEU A 104 6.67 8.00 -5.59
CA LEU A 104 6.40 9.22 -6.35
C LEU A 104 5.41 10.17 -5.68
N MET A 105 4.63 9.68 -4.72
CA MET A 105 3.53 10.47 -4.19
C MET A 105 3.67 10.80 -2.72
N TRP A 106 4.54 10.10 -2.00
CA TRP A 106 4.59 10.27 -0.56
C TRP A 106 4.88 11.72 -0.17
N GLN A 107 5.69 12.41 -0.94
CA GLN A 107 6.01 13.79 -0.64
C GLN A 107 4.82 14.71 -0.80
N THR A 108 3.97 14.42 -1.75
CA THR A 108 2.81 15.22 -2.00
C THR A 108 1.72 14.95 -0.99
N TRP A 109 1.60 13.70 -0.58
CA TRP A 109 0.50 13.28 0.26
C TRP A 109 0.85 13.23 1.72
N ASP A 110 2.03 12.69 2.06
CA ASP A 110 2.42 12.46 3.40
C ASP A 110 3.21 13.58 3.94
N HIS A 111 3.80 14.43 3.08
CA HIS A 111 4.64 15.42 3.45
C HIS A 111 3.93 16.65 3.59
N ASP A 112 2.90 16.68 4.24
CA ASP A 112 2.21 17.76 4.44
C ASP A 112 2.93 18.70 5.07
N PRO A 113 2.78 19.77 4.88
CA PRO A 113 3.47 20.76 5.44
C PRO A 113 3.22 20.70 6.77
N PRO A 114 3.94 20.63 7.23
CA PRO A 114 3.91 20.37 8.40
C PRO A 114 3.37 21.35 9.08
N ILE A 115 3.22 21.57 9.25
CA ILE A 115 2.84 22.12 9.91
C ILE A 115 3.33 23.02 10.39
N PRO A 116 3.19 23.63 10.40
CA PRO A 116 3.70 24.42 10.62
C PRO A 116 3.82 24.73 11.79
N ALA A 117 3.93 24.88 12.10
CA ALA A 117 4.11 25.03 12.98
C ALA A 117 4.41 25.25 13.49
N ARG A 118 4.41 25.34 13.58
CA ARG A 118 4.73 25.49 13.91
C ARG A 118 4.98 26.02 14.00
#